data_1052ed28ec66157bc65f6656b124c928
#
_entry.id   1052ed28ec66157bc65f6656b124c928
#
_cell.length_a   1.000
_cell.length_b   1.000
_cell.length_c   1.000
_cell.angle_alpha   90.00
_cell.angle_beta   90.00
_cell.angle_gamma   90.00
#
_symmetry.space_group_name_H-M   'P 1'
#
loop_
_entity.id
_entity.type
_entity.pdbx_description
1 polymer ?
#
loop_
_entity_poly.entity_id
_entity_poly.type
_entity_poly.pdbx_seq_one_letter_code
_entity_poly.pdbx_strand_id
1 'polypeptide(L)'
;MQFTKMHGAGNDYVYIDCFAQSVPEDAAQLARDMSHRRFGIGGDGLILIRSSDTADARMQMFNSDGSEAEMCGNGIRCVAKYVYDHGICRRDHLSIETGCGVLEIDLEIENEKVSRVRVDMGEPILNGPDIPTAIAGNPVVLASVTVDGFDFEATCVSMGNPHCIIFVDDATDDLVLGIGPKIETSDLFPAKVNVEFVEVVSTSEVKQRTWERGSGETWACGTGASAVCVAGVLAGKTDRTILNHLLGGDLELHWDEQTNHVFMTGPATEVFTGTWEA
;
A
#
# COMPACT_ATOMS: atom_id res chain seq x y z
N MET A 1 -19.24 -12.94 -16.40
CA MET A 1 -18.11 -11.97 -16.44
C MET A 1 -16.84 -12.71 -16.07
N GLN A 2 -15.77 -12.59 -16.86
CA GLN A 2 -14.47 -13.21 -16.53
C GLN A 2 -13.73 -12.33 -15.51
N PHE A 3 -13.04 -12.97 -14.58
CA PHE A 3 -12.24 -12.29 -13.57
C PHE A 3 -10.93 -13.03 -13.32
N THR A 4 -9.96 -12.30 -12.76
CA THR A 4 -8.70 -12.84 -12.25
C THR A 4 -8.56 -12.48 -10.78
N LYS A 5 -8.22 -13.43 -9.92
CA LYS A 5 -7.88 -13.20 -8.51
C LYS A 5 -6.38 -13.00 -8.41
N MET A 6 -5.95 -11.86 -7.84
CA MET A 6 -4.53 -11.56 -7.63
C MET A 6 -4.31 -10.96 -6.25
N HIS A 7 -3.05 -10.97 -5.78
CA HIS A 7 -2.61 -10.26 -4.59
C HIS A 7 -1.22 -9.67 -4.75
N GLY A 8 -0.98 -8.54 -4.07
CA GLY A 8 0.33 -7.97 -3.82
C GLY A 8 0.64 -8.03 -2.33
N ALA A 9 1.58 -8.90 -1.93
CA ALA A 9 1.94 -9.10 -0.51
C ALA A 9 0.71 -9.39 0.38
N GLY A 10 -0.19 -10.30 -0.04
CA GLY A 10 -1.36 -10.71 0.74
C GLY A 10 -2.59 -9.79 0.64
N ASN A 11 -2.46 -8.56 0.19
CA ASN A 11 -3.59 -7.68 -0.10
C ASN A 11 -4.24 -8.09 -1.42
N ASP A 12 -5.45 -8.66 -1.35
CA ASP A 12 -6.06 -9.49 -2.39
C ASP A 12 -7.31 -8.87 -3.01
N TYR A 13 -7.31 -8.71 -4.33
CA TYR A 13 -8.39 -8.12 -5.11
C TYR A 13 -8.91 -9.06 -6.19
N VAL A 14 -10.14 -8.80 -6.65
CA VAL A 14 -10.68 -9.34 -7.88
C VAL A 14 -10.41 -8.35 -9.01
N TYR A 15 -9.88 -8.80 -10.14
CA TYR A 15 -9.52 -7.97 -11.29
C TYR A 15 -10.41 -8.30 -12.47
N ILE A 16 -10.92 -7.27 -13.15
CA ILE A 16 -11.70 -7.39 -14.38
C ILE A 16 -10.97 -6.64 -15.50
N ASP A 17 -10.64 -7.39 -16.56
CA ASP A 17 -10.07 -6.85 -17.78
C ASP A 17 -11.16 -6.22 -18.64
N CYS A 18 -11.23 -4.89 -18.61
CA CYS A 18 -12.16 -4.12 -19.41
C CYS A 18 -11.62 -3.76 -20.83
N PHE A 19 -10.49 -4.30 -21.24
CA PHE A 19 -10.08 -4.32 -22.66
C PHE A 19 -10.76 -5.48 -23.40
N ALA A 20 -10.95 -6.61 -22.73
CA ALA A 20 -11.55 -7.80 -23.31
C ALA A 20 -13.06 -7.90 -23.09
N GLN A 21 -13.62 -7.14 -22.15
CA GLN A 21 -15.06 -7.16 -21.83
C GLN A 21 -15.56 -5.77 -21.41
N SER A 22 -16.90 -5.57 -21.43
CA SER A 22 -17.50 -4.29 -21.08
C SER A 22 -17.27 -3.91 -19.61
N VAL A 23 -17.15 -2.61 -19.35
CA VAL A 23 -17.12 -2.07 -17.99
C VAL A 23 -18.48 -2.35 -17.33
N PRO A 24 -18.50 -2.87 -16.06
CA PRO A 24 -19.74 -3.09 -15.33
C PRO A 24 -20.56 -1.81 -15.16
N GLU A 25 -21.88 -1.88 -15.30
CA GLU A 25 -22.79 -0.72 -15.13
C GLU A 25 -22.79 -0.23 -13.66
N ASP A 26 -22.78 -1.14 -12.71
CA ASP A 26 -22.69 -0.84 -11.25
C ASP A 26 -21.47 -1.56 -10.65
N ALA A 27 -20.29 -0.95 -10.83
CA ALA A 27 -19.04 -1.49 -10.30
C ALA A 27 -19.00 -1.47 -8.77
N ALA A 28 -19.68 -0.52 -8.13
CA ALA A 28 -19.75 -0.42 -6.68
C ALA A 28 -20.54 -1.59 -6.05
N GLN A 29 -21.69 -1.96 -6.66
CA GLN A 29 -22.43 -3.12 -6.20
C GLN A 29 -21.69 -4.42 -6.51
N LEU A 30 -21.08 -4.51 -7.70
CA LEU A 30 -20.29 -5.68 -8.09
C LEU A 30 -19.11 -5.89 -7.13
N ALA A 31 -18.46 -4.81 -6.69
CA ALA A 31 -17.38 -4.89 -5.71
C ALA A 31 -17.87 -5.49 -4.38
N ARG A 32 -19.02 -5.06 -3.87
CA ARG A 32 -19.62 -5.64 -2.66
C ARG A 32 -19.89 -7.13 -2.80
N ASP A 33 -20.48 -7.53 -3.92
CA ASP A 33 -20.90 -8.91 -4.16
C ASP A 33 -19.68 -9.83 -4.35
N MET A 34 -18.75 -9.46 -5.24
CA MET A 34 -17.56 -10.27 -5.52
C MET A 34 -16.57 -10.32 -4.35
N SER A 35 -16.45 -9.24 -3.57
CA SER A 35 -15.50 -9.17 -2.44
C SER A 35 -15.96 -9.93 -1.21
N HIS A 36 -17.22 -10.32 -1.13
CA HIS A 36 -17.76 -11.02 0.03
C HIS A 36 -17.08 -12.38 0.21
N ARG A 37 -16.29 -12.55 1.30
CA ARG A 37 -15.42 -13.73 1.51
C ARG A 37 -16.15 -15.07 1.72
N ARG A 38 -17.47 -15.06 1.92
CA ARG A 38 -18.28 -16.28 2.15
C ARG A 38 -19.29 -16.55 1.04
N PHE A 39 -19.76 -15.51 0.37
CA PHE A 39 -20.84 -15.61 -0.63
C PHE A 39 -20.40 -15.14 -2.02
N GLY A 40 -19.26 -14.49 -2.12
CA GLY A 40 -18.61 -14.07 -3.34
C GLY A 40 -17.31 -14.84 -3.61
N ILE A 41 -16.42 -14.20 -4.37
CA ILE A 41 -15.05 -14.69 -4.62
C ILE A 41 -14.20 -14.47 -3.37
N GLY A 42 -14.49 -13.39 -2.65
CA GLY A 42 -13.73 -12.94 -1.49
C GLY A 42 -12.50 -12.11 -1.87
N GLY A 43 -12.32 -10.98 -1.21
CA GLY A 43 -11.19 -10.07 -1.42
C GLY A 43 -11.36 -8.76 -0.68
N ASP A 44 -10.34 -7.91 -0.77
CA ASP A 44 -10.34 -6.57 -0.19
C ASP A 44 -11.12 -5.57 -1.08
N GLY A 45 -11.42 -5.98 -2.33
CA GLY A 45 -12.17 -5.16 -3.27
C GLY A 45 -12.11 -5.68 -4.71
N LEU A 46 -12.51 -4.78 -5.62
CA LEU A 46 -12.56 -4.98 -7.06
C LEU A 46 -11.68 -3.94 -7.75
N ILE A 47 -10.88 -4.37 -8.72
CA ILE A 47 -10.09 -3.48 -9.59
C ILE A 47 -10.50 -3.73 -11.04
N LEU A 48 -10.88 -2.66 -11.73
CA LEU A 48 -11.14 -2.65 -13.16
C LEU A 48 -9.87 -2.17 -13.88
N ILE A 49 -9.36 -2.99 -14.80
CA ILE A 49 -8.24 -2.65 -15.68
C ILE A 49 -8.85 -2.11 -16.98
N ARG A 50 -8.73 -0.79 -17.19
CA ARG A 50 -9.41 -0.07 -18.28
C ARG A 50 -8.41 0.55 -19.25
N SER A 51 -8.87 0.91 -20.44
CA SER A 51 -8.13 1.79 -21.33
C SER A 51 -8.00 3.19 -20.73
N SER A 52 -6.91 3.88 -21.06
CA SER A 52 -6.66 5.27 -20.74
C SER A 52 -6.34 6.06 -22.01
N ASP A 53 -6.66 7.33 -22.02
CA ASP A 53 -6.27 8.26 -23.10
C ASP A 53 -4.88 8.88 -22.83
N THR A 54 -4.34 8.72 -21.61
CA THR A 54 -3.12 9.40 -21.16
C THR A 54 -2.04 8.44 -20.68
N ALA A 55 -2.35 7.14 -20.51
CA ALA A 55 -1.45 6.12 -19.98
C ALA A 55 -1.67 4.78 -20.72
N ASP A 56 -0.84 3.78 -20.43
CA ASP A 56 -0.94 2.44 -21.02
C ASP A 56 -2.17 1.68 -20.56
N ALA A 57 -2.60 1.92 -19.31
CA ALA A 57 -3.85 1.41 -18.76
C ALA A 57 -4.35 2.35 -17.65
N ARG A 58 -5.58 2.13 -17.20
CA ARG A 58 -6.17 2.80 -16.04
C ARG A 58 -6.59 1.78 -15.02
N MET A 59 -6.20 2.01 -13.77
CA MET A 59 -6.69 1.31 -12.59
C MET A 59 -7.87 2.08 -12.00
N GLN A 60 -9.06 1.47 -11.96
CA GLN A 60 -10.19 1.98 -11.20
C GLN A 60 -10.51 0.98 -10.10
N MET A 61 -10.47 1.42 -8.86
CA MET A 61 -10.50 0.55 -7.69
C MET A 61 -11.70 0.83 -6.81
N PHE A 62 -12.34 -0.23 -6.33
CA PHE A 62 -13.43 -0.21 -5.38
C PHE A 62 -13.09 -1.09 -4.17
N ASN A 63 -13.28 -0.56 -2.98
CA ASN A 63 -13.18 -1.31 -1.73
C ASN A 63 -14.31 -2.36 -1.61
N SER A 64 -14.18 -3.28 -0.66
CA SER A 64 -15.20 -4.32 -0.43
C SER A 64 -16.57 -3.76 0.00
N ASP A 65 -16.65 -2.53 0.48
CA ASP A 65 -17.90 -1.81 0.79
C ASP A 65 -18.52 -1.09 -0.42
N GLY A 66 -17.83 -1.14 -1.57
CA GLY A 66 -18.23 -0.49 -2.82
C GLY A 66 -17.81 0.97 -2.94
N SER A 67 -17.11 1.54 -1.97
CA SER A 67 -16.53 2.88 -2.10
C SER A 67 -15.39 2.87 -3.10
N GLU A 68 -15.32 3.88 -3.97
CA GLU A 68 -14.20 4.05 -4.90
C GLU A 68 -12.99 4.62 -4.14
N ALA A 69 -11.80 4.06 -4.40
CA ALA A 69 -10.55 4.52 -3.85
C ALA A 69 -9.61 5.02 -4.95
N GLU A 70 -8.81 6.02 -4.63
CA GLU A 70 -7.99 6.72 -5.61
C GLU A 70 -6.77 5.90 -6.05
N MET A 71 -6.15 5.15 -5.12
CA MET A 71 -4.93 4.36 -5.37
C MET A 71 -4.72 3.27 -4.31
N CYS A 72 -4.06 2.17 -4.72
CA CYS A 72 -3.53 1.13 -3.84
C CYS A 72 -2.18 0.65 -4.39
N GLY A 73 -1.11 0.86 -3.64
CA GLY A 73 0.24 0.44 -4.02
C GLY A 73 0.39 -1.05 -4.29
N ASN A 74 -0.37 -1.90 -3.57
CA ASN A 74 -0.40 -3.34 -3.81
C ASN A 74 -1.21 -3.69 -5.07
N GLY A 75 -2.36 -3.03 -5.25
CA GLY A 75 -3.24 -3.23 -6.40
C GLY A 75 -2.60 -2.83 -7.71
N ILE A 76 -1.87 -1.71 -7.76
CA ILE A 76 -1.24 -1.23 -8.99
C ILE A 76 -0.13 -2.17 -9.48
N ARG A 77 0.61 -2.84 -8.56
CA ARG A 77 1.60 -3.84 -8.96
C ARG A 77 0.93 -5.01 -9.69
N CYS A 78 -0.23 -5.45 -9.22
CA CYS A 78 -1.01 -6.50 -9.88
C CYS A 78 -1.55 -6.04 -11.24
N VAL A 79 -2.03 -4.78 -11.36
CA VAL A 79 -2.46 -4.22 -12.65
C VAL A 79 -1.31 -4.21 -13.65
N ALA A 80 -0.14 -3.72 -13.25
CA ALA A 80 1.03 -3.66 -14.13
C ALA A 80 1.48 -5.06 -14.60
N LYS A 81 1.52 -6.03 -13.67
CA LYS A 81 1.79 -7.44 -14.02
C LYS A 81 0.73 -7.98 -14.99
N TYR A 82 -0.55 -7.74 -14.73
CA TYR A 82 -1.64 -8.21 -15.60
C TYR A 82 -1.50 -7.62 -17.02
N VAL A 83 -1.30 -6.31 -17.12
CA VAL A 83 -1.15 -5.59 -18.39
C VAL A 83 -0.02 -6.18 -19.23
N TYR A 84 1.12 -6.49 -18.61
CA TYR A 84 2.24 -7.11 -19.30
C TYR A 84 1.96 -8.59 -19.61
N ASP A 85 1.62 -9.39 -18.62
CA ASP A 85 1.52 -10.86 -18.73
C ASP A 85 0.41 -11.32 -19.68
N HIS A 86 -0.67 -10.54 -19.80
CA HIS A 86 -1.78 -10.81 -20.73
C HIS A 86 -1.64 -10.11 -22.09
N GLY A 87 -0.52 -9.40 -22.32
CA GLY A 87 -0.17 -8.86 -23.63
C GLY A 87 -0.91 -7.59 -24.03
N ILE A 88 -1.51 -6.86 -23.08
CA ILE A 88 -2.12 -5.55 -23.30
C ILE A 88 -1.02 -4.54 -23.68
N CYS A 89 0.08 -4.50 -22.90
CA CYS A 89 1.29 -3.75 -23.24
C CYS A 89 2.54 -4.54 -22.80
N ARG A 90 3.44 -4.86 -23.75
CA ARG A 90 4.66 -5.67 -23.53
C ARG A 90 5.91 -4.80 -23.41
N ARG A 91 5.84 -3.73 -22.60
CA ARG A 91 7.01 -2.92 -22.25
C ARG A 91 7.40 -3.16 -20.81
N ASP A 92 8.67 -3.05 -20.49
CA ASP A 92 9.23 -3.17 -19.14
C ASP A 92 9.05 -1.90 -18.29
N HIS A 93 8.63 -0.82 -18.93
CA HIS A 93 8.24 0.44 -18.31
C HIS A 93 6.81 0.79 -18.75
N LEU A 94 5.91 0.97 -17.80
CA LEU A 94 4.49 1.23 -18.02
C LEU A 94 4.05 2.49 -17.27
N SER A 95 3.09 3.19 -17.84
CA SER A 95 2.33 4.24 -17.16
C SER A 95 0.92 3.74 -16.84
N ILE A 96 0.47 3.93 -15.60
CA ILE A 96 -0.88 3.53 -15.15
C ILE A 96 -1.60 4.76 -14.60
N GLU A 97 -2.73 5.11 -15.21
CA GLU A 97 -3.64 6.14 -14.70
C GLU A 97 -4.39 5.64 -13.47
N THR A 98 -4.43 6.45 -12.41
CA THR A 98 -5.14 6.19 -11.16
C THR A 98 -5.98 7.40 -10.76
N GLY A 99 -6.74 7.33 -9.68
CA GLY A 99 -7.46 8.48 -9.11
C GLY A 99 -6.53 9.61 -8.62
N CYS A 100 -5.27 9.28 -8.29
CA CYS A 100 -4.24 10.25 -7.87
C CYS A 100 -3.39 10.80 -9.02
N GLY A 101 -3.62 10.36 -10.26
CA GLY A 101 -2.81 10.72 -11.43
C GLY A 101 -2.17 9.51 -12.11
N VAL A 102 -1.24 9.79 -13.02
CA VAL A 102 -0.47 8.76 -13.74
C VAL A 102 0.78 8.40 -12.95
N LEU A 103 0.97 7.11 -12.71
CA LEU A 103 2.15 6.56 -12.03
C LEU A 103 3.04 5.80 -13.01
N GLU A 104 4.35 6.00 -12.88
CA GLU A 104 5.38 5.30 -13.64
C GLU A 104 5.79 4.02 -12.92
N ILE A 105 5.84 2.92 -13.66
CA ILE A 105 6.01 1.57 -13.14
C ILE A 105 7.11 0.85 -13.91
N ASP A 106 8.12 0.35 -13.21
CA ASP A 106 9.16 -0.50 -13.80
C ASP A 106 8.88 -1.97 -13.48
N LEU A 107 9.08 -2.86 -14.47
CA LEU A 107 8.84 -4.29 -14.36
C LEU A 107 10.15 -5.07 -14.37
N GLU A 108 10.32 -5.94 -13.38
CA GLU A 108 11.35 -6.99 -13.43
C GLU A 108 10.73 -8.22 -14.10
N ILE A 109 11.34 -8.64 -15.23
CA ILE A 109 10.78 -9.69 -16.07
C ILE A 109 11.69 -10.92 -16.03
N GLU A 110 11.11 -12.06 -15.68
CA GLU A 110 11.78 -13.35 -15.68
C GLU A 110 10.93 -14.38 -16.44
N ASN A 111 11.55 -15.11 -17.36
CA ASN A 111 10.85 -16.13 -18.16
C ASN A 111 9.59 -15.60 -18.87
N GLU A 112 9.67 -14.40 -19.45
CA GLU A 112 8.58 -13.69 -20.15
C GLU A 112 7.37 -13.33 -19.27
N LYS A 113 7.52 -13.36 -17.95
CA LYS A 113 6.52 -12.97 -16.94
C LYS A 113 7.11 -11.96 -15.98
N VAL A 114 6.23 -11.08 -15.46
CA VAL A 114 6.63 -10.13 -14.42
C VAL A 114 6.85 -10.88 -13.12
N SER A 115 8.07 -10.78 -12.57
CA SER A 115 8.46 -11.35 -11.26
C SER A 115 8.25 -10.34 -10.14
N ARG A 116 8.66 -9.08 -10.33
CA ARG A 116 8.51 -7.99 -9.37
C ARG A 116 8.12 -6.69 -10.07
N VAL A 117 7.54 -5.78 -9.33
CA VAL A 117 7.08 -4.48 -9.84
C VAL A 117 7.58 -3.37 -8.94
N ARG A 118 8.27 -2.40 -9.53
CA ARG A 118 8.75 -1.18 -8.87
C ARG A 118 7.79 -0.04 -9.17
N VAL A 119 7.31 0.61 -8.11
CA VAL A 119 6.36 1.72 -8.16
C VAL A 119 7.03 2.97 -7.60
N ASP A 120 6.94 4.09 -8.29
CA ASP A 120 7.27 5.40 -7.75
C ASP A 120 6.12 5.87 -6.85
N MET A 121 6.40 5.91 -5.53
CA MET A 121 5.44 6.32 -4.51
C MET A 121 5.41 7.84 -4.27
N GLY A 122 6.23 8.60 -4.99
CA GLY A 122 6.37 10.05 -4.88
C GLY A 122 7.21 10.51 -3.69
N GLU A 123 7.14 11.82 -3.41
CA GLU A 123 7.89 12.44 -2.33
C GLU A 123 7.17 12.28 -0.98
N PRO A 124 7.92 12.00 0.11
CA PRO A 124 7.35 12.00 1.46
C PRO A 124 7.04 13.43 1.92
N ILE A 125 5.91 13.60 2.60
CA ILE A 125 5.56 14.84 3.28
C ILE A 125 6.05 14.73 4.73
N LEU A 126 6.91 15.66 5.15
CA LEU A 126 7.58 15.64 6.45
C LEU A 126 7.16 16.79 7.37
N ASN A 127 6.47 17.80 6.84
CA ASN A 127 5.96 18.92 7.62
C ASN A 127 4.77 18.46 8.48
N GLY A 128 4.90 18.55 9.83
CA GLY A 128 3.90 18.05 10.78
C GLY A 128 2.47 18.52 10.53
N PRO A 129 2.19 19.81 10.26
CA PRO A 129 0.86 20.28 9.90
C PRO A 129 0.26 19.62 8.64
N ASP A 130 1.09 19.26 7.65
CA ASP A 130 0.64 18.62 6.41
C ASP A 130 0.47 17.10 6.55
N ILE A 131 1.04 16.51 7.64
CA ILE A 131 0.79 15.11 8.05
C ILE A 131 -0.51 14.97 8.85
N PRO A 132 -1.27 15.99 9.10
CA PRO A 132 -2.17 16.43 10.16
C PRO A 132 -1.90 15.76 11.54
N THR A 133 -0.73 16.03 12.12
CA THR A 133 -0.42 15.65 13.50
C THR A 133 -0.31 16.87 14.42
N ALA A 134 -0.75 16.73 15.67
CA ALA A 134 -0.57 17.71 16.75
C ALA A 134 0.77 17.53 17.50
N ILE A 135 1.57 16.53 17.17
CA ILE A 135 2.89 16.29 17.76
C ILE A 135 3.84 17.41 17.32
N ALA A 136 4.52 18.02 18.30
CA ALA A 136 5.48 19.09 18.02
C ALA A 136 6.74 18.56 17.32
N GLY A 137 7.19 19.33 16.34
CA GLY A 137 8.40 19.02 15.54
C GLY A 137 8.18 19.28 14.05
N ASN A 138 9.27 19.59 13.33
CA ASN A 138 9.22 19.77 11.88
C ASN A 138 10.63 19.52 11.27
N PRO A 139 10.87 18.29 10.77
CA PRO A 139 10.01 17.10 10.83
C PRO A 139 9.79 16.56 12.25
N VAL A 140 8.74 15.75 12.44
CA VAL A 140 8.48 15.03 13.69
C VAL A 140 9.31 13.74 13.67
N VAL A 141 10.40 13.70 14.46
CA VAL A 141 11.33 12.56 14.51
C VAL A 141 11.62 12.21 15.96
N LEU A 142 11.36 10.94 16.33
CA LEU A 142 11.57 10.39 17.68
C LEU A 142 11.00 11.30 18.79
N ALA A 143 9.84 11.88 18.52
CA ALA A 143 9.17 12.76 19.48
C ALA A 143 8.53 11.92 20.59
N SER A 144 8.92 12.19 21.85
CA SER A 144 8.34 11.49 23.00
C SER A 144 6.90 11.90 23.21
N VAL A 145 5.99 10.93 23.22
CA VAL A 145 4.55 11.12 23.39
C VAL A 145 3.96 10.02 24.28
N THR A 146 2.79 10.32 24.86
CA THR A 146 2.05 9.37 25.70
C THR A 146 0.62 9.26 25.18
N VAL A 147 0.13 8.06 24.95
CA VAL A 147 -1.27 7.78 24.63
C VAL A 147 -1.78 6.69 25.58
N ASP A 148 -2.83 6.99 26.32
CA ASP A 148 -3.49 6.07 27.25
C ASP A 148 -2.53 5.41 28.26
N GLY A 149 -1.51 6.20 28.71
CA GLY A 149 -0.49 5.72 29.65
C GLY A 149 0.65 4.90 29.03
N PHE A 150 0.67 4.76 27.71
CA PHE A 150 1.76 4.16 26.95
C PHE A 150 2.70 5.26 26.43
N ASP A 151 3.97 5.21 26.85
CA ASP A 151 5.01 6.15 26.42
C ASP A 151 5.75 5.56 25.22
N PHE A 152 5.95 6.37 24.17
CA PHE A 152 6.68 5.96 22.96
C PHE A 152 7.34 7.14 22.25
N GLU A 153 8.24 6.84 21.33
CA GLU A 153 8.84 7.82 20.43
C GLU A 153 8.21 7.68 19.04
N ALA A 154 7.57 8.77 18.57
CA ALA A 154 6.89 8.82 17.28
C ALA A 154 7.74 9.51 16.21
N THR A 155 7.83 8.90 15.03
CA THR A 155 8.28 9.57 13.80
C THR A 155 7.10 9.61 12.84
N CYS A 156 6.74 10.80 12.34
CA CYS A 156 5.57 10.97 11.49
C CYS A 156 5.98 11.28 10.05
N VAL A 157 5.37 10.56 9.10
CA VAL A 157 5.57 10.73 7.65
C VAL A 157 4.21 10.61 6.97
N SER A 158 3.98 11.38 5.89
CA SER A 158 2.84 11.13 5.01
C SER A 158 3.32 10.74 3.62
N MET A 159 2.69 9.71 3.05
CA MET A 159 2.82 9.30 1.65
C MET A 159 1.50 9.54 0.90
N GLY A 160 0.86 10.71 1.18
CA GLY A 160 -0.50 11.03 0.76
C GLY A 160 -1.55 10.69 1.82
N ASN A 161 -1.21 9.81 2.76
CA ASN A 161 -1.95 9.47 3.97
C ASN A 161 -1.01 9.47 5.18
N PRO A 162 -1.49 9.80 6.39
CA PRO A 162 -0.64 9.95 7.57
C PRO A 162 -0.20 8.62 8.16
N HIS A 163 1.08 8.55 8.56
CA HIS A 163 1.71 7.41 9.21
C HIS A 163 2.43 7.85 10.49
N CYS A 164 2.28 7.07 11.56
CA CYS A 164 3.00 7.18 12.83
C CYS A 164 3.87 5.94 13.00
N ILE A 165 5.18 6.09 12.87
CA ILE A 165 6.15 5.01 12.96
C ILE A 165 6.74 4.97 14.37
N ILE A 166 6.67 3.79 14.99
CA ILE A 166 7.14 3.50 16.35
C ILE A 166 8.14 2.34 16.26
N PHE A 167 9.40 2.62 16.56
CA PHE A 167 10.43 1.58 16.61
C PHE A 167 10.36 0.86 17.95
N VAL A 168 10.27 -0.47 17.89
CA VAL A 168 10.12 -1.36 19.06
C VAL A 168 11.10 -2.53 18.98
N ASP A 169 11.35 -3.18 20.12
CA ASP A 169 12.16 -4.40 20.14
C ASP A 169 11.37 -5.63 19.64
N ASP A 170 10.04 -5.65 19.86
CA ASP A 170 9.13 -6.72 19.45
C ASP A 170 7.73 -6.13 19.18
N ALA A 171 7.21 -6.30 17.98
CA ALA A 171 5.89 -5.83 17.56
C ALA A 171 4.78 -6.81 17.98
N THR A 172 4.52 -6.88 19.29
CA THR A 172 3.56 -7.82 19.91
C THR A 172 2.10 -7.48 19.58
N ASP A 173 1.21 -8.47 19.77
CA ASP A 173 -0.25 -8.26 19.65
C ASP A 173 -0.76 -7.19 20.62
N ASP A 174 -0.22 -7.12 21.83
CA ASP A 174 -0.59 -6.10 22.81
C ASP A 174 -0.28 -4.68 22.31
N LEU A 175 0.81 -4.49 21.57
CA LEU A 175 1.13 -3.22 20.94
C LEU A 175 0.23 -2.97 19.72
N VAL A 176 0.22 -3.88 18.76
CA VAL A 176 -0.45 -3.66 17.48
C VAL A 176 -1.97 -3.60 17.65
N LEU A 177 -2.56 -4.61 18.31
CA LEU A 177 -4.01 -4.74 18.47
C LEU A 177 -4.54 -4.00 19.71
N GLY A 178 -3.70 -3.80 20.72
CA GLY A 178 -4.09 -3.13 21.98
C GLY A 178 -3.85 -1.61 21.98
N ILE A 179 -2.68 -1.17 21.53
CA ILE A 179 -2.27 0.24 21.53
C ILE A 179 -2.53 0.92 20.18
N GLY A 180 -2.32 0.22 19.05
CA GLY A 180 -2.54 0.75 17.70
C GLY A 180 -3.87 1.50 17.52
N PRO A 181 -5.04 0.89 17.86
CA PRO A 181 -6.35 1.55 17.76
C PRO A 181 -6.49 2.81 18.63
N LYS A 182 -5.79 2.88 19.76
CA LYS A 182 -5.81 4.04 20.65
C LYS A 182 -4.99 5.19 20.09
N ILE A 183 -3.85 4.88 19.45
CA ILE A 183 -3.03 5.89 18.76
C ILE A 183 -3.77 6.40 17.52
N GLU A 184 -4.35 5.49 16.70
CA GLU A 184 -5.14 5.85 15.51
C GLU A 184 -6.16 6.96 15.79
N THR A 185 -6.85 6.86 16.94
CA THR A 185 -7.98 7.73 17.30
C THR A 185 -7.65 8.78 18.34
N SER A 186 -6.37 8.95 18.69
CA SER A 186 -5.95 9.92 19.71
C SER A 186 -6.02 11.36 19.18
N ASP A 187 -6.10 12.32 20.11
CA ASP A 187 -6.08 13.76 19.81
C ASP A 187 -4.77 14.21 19.14
N LEU A 188 -3.72 13.38 19.17
CA LEU A 188 -2.47 13.64 18.46
C LEU A 188 -2.64 13.59 16.93
N PHE A 189 -3.68 12.92 16.44
CA PHE A 189 -3.96 12.74 15.02
C PHE A 189 -5.42 13.06 14.69
N PRO A 190 -5.75 14.35 14.49
CA PRO A 190 -7.15 14.80 14.28
C PRO A 190 -7.84 14.17 13.05
N ALA A 191 -7.06 13.75 12.04
CA ALA A 191 -7.55 13.05 10.83
C ALA A 191 -7.39 11.54 10.93
N LYS A 192 -7.11 11.00 12.14
CA LYS A 192 -6.64 9.63 12.38
C LYS A 192 -5.33 9.33 11.66
N VAL A 193 -4.71 8.17 11.93
CA VAL A 193 -3.38 7.81 11.44
C VAL A 193 -3.26 6.29 11.25
N ASN A 194 -2.42 5.86 10.30
CA ASN A 194 -1.91 4.50 10.27
C ASN A 194 -0.75 4.40 11.25
N VAL A 195 -0.66 3.31 12.00
CA VAL A 195 0.36 3.11 13.01
C VAL A 195 1.23 1.92 12.64
N GLU A 196 2.52 2.15 12.46
CA GLU A 196 3.50 1.14 12.12
C GLU A 196 4.39 0.82 13.34
N PHE A 197 4.34 -0.43 13.81
CA PHE A 197 5.28 -0.96 14.80
C PHE A 197 6.40 -1.67 14.07
N VAL A 198 7.66 -1.22 14.29
CA VAL A 198 8.81 -1.59 13.46
C VAL A 198 9.95 -2.12 14.31
N GLU A 199 10.35 -3.37 14.05
CA GLU A 199 11.56 -3.99 14.56
C GLU A 199 12.72 -3.73 13.58
N VAL A 200 13.82 -3.15 14.06
CA VAL A 200 15.02 -2.96 13.25
C VAL A 200 15.91 -4.19 13.38
N VAL A 201 15.98 -5.00 12.32
CA VAL A 201 16.83 -6.21 12.27
C VAL A 201 18.28 -5.83 11.96
N SER A 202 18.48 -4.92 11.00
CA SER A 202 19.78 -4.35 10.63
C SER A 202 19.56 -2.96 10.00
N THR A 203 20.62 -2.29 9.59
CA THR A 203 20.48 -1.00 8.88
C THR A 203 19.78 -1.14 7.53
N SER A 204 19.70 -2.33 6.96
CA SER A 204 19.07 -2.62 5.66
C SER A 204 17.86 -3.55 5.75
N GLU A 205 17.39 -3.90 6.97
CA GLU A 205 16.32 -4.89 7.14
C GLU A 205 15.45 -4.57 8.35
N VAL A 206 14.13 -4.56 8.15
CA VAL A 206 13.14 -4.28 9.19
C VAL A 206 11.97 -5.27 9.11
N LYS A 207 11.26 -5.47 10.25
CA LYS A 207 9.97 -6.13 10.27
C LYS A 207 8.91 -5.13 10.70
N GLN A 208 7.76 -5.14 10.02
CA GLN A 208 6.68 -4.19 10.23
C GLN A 208 5.36 -4.90 10.46
N ARG A 209 4.63 -4.41 11.46
CA ARG A 209 3.20 -4.68 11.61
C ARG A 209 2.46 -3.35 11.60
N THR A 210 1.30 -3.32 10.92
CA THR A 210 0.55 -2.08 10.69
C THR A 210 -0.87 -2.19 11.20
N TRP A 211 -1.28 -1.23 12.02
CA TRP A 211 -2.67 -0.92 12.29
C TRP A 211 -3.12 0.19 11.36
N GLU A 212 -3.90 -0.16 10.33
CA GLU A 212 -4.36 0.81 9.33
C GLU A 212 -5.58 1.59 9.80
N ARG A 213 -5.59 2.86 9.44
CA ARG A 213 -6.68 3.81 9.69
C ARG A 213 -8.01 3.31 9.14
N GLY A 214 -8.95 2.99 10.04
CA GLY A 214 -10.29 2.52 9.71
C GLY A 214 -10.41 1.07 9.27
N SER A 215 -9.30 0.33 9.16
CA SER A 215 -9.30 -1.07 8.66
C SER A 215 -8.81 -2.08 9.68
N GLY A 216 -8.06 -1.64 10.71
CA GLY A 216 -7.43 -2.52 11.68
C GLY A 216 -6.09 -3.07 11.18
N GLU A 217 -5.61 -4.17 11.74
CA GLU A 217 -4.36 -4.77 11.29
C GLU A 217 -4.52 -5.35 9.88
N THR A 218 -3.64 -4.95 8.96
CA THR A 218 -3.57 -5.46 7.59
C THR A 218 -2.24 -6.17 7.32
N TRP A 219 -2.22 -7.02 6.31
CA TRP A 219 -1.06 -7.85 6.00
C TRP A 219 0.01 -7.09 5.19
N ALA A 220 -0.37 -6.03 4.49
CA ALA A 220 0.56 -5.19 3.74
C ALA A 220 -0.02 -3.80 3.47
N CYS A 221 0.68 -2.78 3.96
CA CYS A 221 0.44 -1.38 3.68
C CYS A 221 1.63 -0.80 2.90
N GLY A 222 1.44 -0.53 1.60
CA GLY A 222 2.53 -0.02 0.73
C GLY A 222 2.99 1.38 1.11
N THR A 223 2.06 2.28 1.44
CA THR A 223 2.37 3.64 1.92
C THR A 223 3.01 3.61 3.31
N GLY A 224 2.56 2.70 4.19
CA GLY A 224 3.18 2.46 5.50
C GLY A 224 4.62 1.97 5.38
N ALA A 225 4.87 1.00 4.49
CA ALA A 225 6.24 0.51 4.24
C ALA A 225 7.15 1.62 3.69
N SER A 226 6.64 2.47 2.79
CA SER A 226 7.35 3.64 2.26
C SER A 226 7.65 4.66 3.38
N ALA A 227 6.68 4.94 4.24
CA ALA A 227 6.86 5.82 5.39
C ALA A 227 7.89 5.27 6.39
N VAL A 228 7.94 3.95 6.61
CA VAL A 228 8.93 3.28 7.47
C VAL A 228 10.36 3.46 6.91
N CYS A 229 10.56 3.33 5.59
CA CYS A 229 11.85 3.56 4.97
C CYS A 229 12.35 4.99 5.26
N VAL A 230 11.49 5.99 5.07
CA VAL A 230 11.82 7.40 5.34
C VAL A 230 12.07 7.64 6.82
N ALA A 231 11.20 7.15 7.69
CA ALA A 231 11.30 7.31 9.15
C ALA A 231 12.59 6.68 9.70
N GLY A 232 13.00 5.52 9.17
CA GLY A 232 14.22 4.84 9.57
C GLY A 232 15.47 5.65 9.29
N VAL A 233 15.55 6.28 8.12
CA VAL A 233 16.63 7.20 7.73
C VAL A 233 16.63 8.44 8.61
N LEU A 234 15.47 9.08 8.81
CA LEU A 234 15.36 10.28 9.65
C LEU A 234 15.75 10.02 11.10
N ALA A 235 15.39 8.85 11.63
CA ALA A 235 15.74 8.42 12.99
C ALA A 235 17.19 7.90 13.10
N GLY A 236 17.95 7.80 12.01
CA GLY A 236 19.31 7.25 11.99
C GLY A 236 19.38 5.76 12.31
N LYS A 237 18.31 5.01 12.07
CA LYS A 237 18.18 3.58 12.39
C LYS A 237 18.42 2.68 11.18
N THR A 238 18.14 3.17 9.96
CA THR A 238 18.29 2.39 8.73
C THR A 238 18.96 3.18 7.62
N ASP A 239 19.43 2.46 6.62
CA ASP A 239 19.91 3.01 5.36
C ASP A 239 18.74 3.46 4.46
N ARG A 240 19.01 4.13 3.34
CA ARG A 240 17.99 4.57 2.36
C ARG A 240 17.37 3.44 1.55
N THR A 241 17.99 2.26 1.57
CA THR A 241 17.45 1.05 0.93
C THR A 241 17.27 -0.02 2.00
N ILE A 242 16.05 -0.51 2.14
CA ILE A 242 15.70 -1.52 3.13
C ILE A 242 14.83 -2.63 2.52
N LEU A 243 15.01 -3.83 3.04
CA LEU A 243 14.06 -4.92 2.92
C LEU A 243 13.10 -4.86 4.12
N ASN A 244 11.81 -4.73 3.85
CA ASN A 244 10.77 -4.63 4.86
C ASN A 244 9.90 -5.89 4.84
N HIS A 245 9.93 -6.66 5.92
CA HIS A 245 9.12 -7.85 6.11
C HIS A 245 7.77 -7.47 6.71
N LEU A 246 6.70 -7.64 5.93
CA LEU A 246 5.33 -7.49 6.38
C LEU A 246 4.69 -8.87 6.58
N LEU A 247 3.54 -8.94 7.23
CA LEU A 247 2.82 -10.21 7.42
C LEU A 247 2.48 -10.91 6.10
N GLY A 248 2.22 -10.13 5.05
CA GLY A 248 1.81 -10.65 3.74
C GLY A 248 2.95 -10.89 2.76
N GLY A 249 4.17 -10.49 3.08
CA GLY A 249 5.36 -10.65 2.22
C GLY A 249 6.32 -9.48 2.28
N ASP A 250 7.40 -9.58 1.53
CA ASP A 250 8.51 -8.65 1.54
C ASP A 250 8.35 -7.53 0.52
N LEU A 251 8.73 -6.32 0.91
CA LEU A 251 8.85 -5.16 0.05
C LEU A 251 10.27 -4.59 0.17
N GLU A 252 10.88 -4.28 -0.97
CA GLU A 252 12.12 -3.50 -1.01
C GLU A 252 11.75 -2.03 -1.19
N LEU A 253 12.25 -1.17 -0.31
CA LEU A 253 12.02 0.28 -0.34
C LEU A 253 13.34 0.99 -0.57
N HIS A 254 13.29 2.05 -1.37
CA HIS A 254 14.44 2.93 -1.60
C HIS A 254 14.00 4.39 -1.60
N TRP A 255 14.52 5.18 -0.65
CA TRP A 255 14.33 6.62 -0.64
C TRP A 255 15.50 7.31 -1.34
N ASP A 256 15.27 7.72 -2.59
CA ASP A 256 16.29 8.31 -3.45
C ASP A 256 16.68 9.73 -2.99
N GLU A 257 17.98 9.97 -2.87
CA GLU A 257 18.50 11.24 -2.36
C GLU A 257 18.43 12.39 -3.39
N GLN A 258 18.43 12.07 -4.69
CA GLN A 258 18.47 13.07 -5.75
C GLN A 258 17.08 13.56 -6.12
N THR A 259 16.12 12.65 -6.21
CA THR A 259 14.74 12.96 -6.59
C THR A 259 13.85 13.21 -5.40
N ASN A 260 14.25 12.81 -4.19
CA ASN A 260 13.43 12.77 -2.97
C ASN A 260 12.23 11.81 -3.06
N HIS A 261 12.15 10.96 -4.10
CA HIS A 261 11.07 9.98 -4.25
C HIS A 261 11.35 8.70 -3.48
N VAL A 262 10.30 8.06 -3.01
CA VAL A 262 10.35 6.72 -2.44
C VAL A 262 9.91 5.71 -3.51
N PHE A 263 10.75 4.74 -3.78
CA PHE A 263 10.44 3.63 -4.67
C PHE A 263 10.14 2.37 -3.88
N MET A 264 9.07 1.69 -4.25
CA MET A 264 8.64 0.44 -3.63
C MET A 264 8.67 -0.69 -4.65
N THR A 265 9.46 -1.73 -4.41
CA THR A 265 9.52 -2.92 -5.26
C THR A 265 8.97 -4.12 -4.51
N GLY A 266 8.02 -4.82 -5.12
CA GLY A 266 7.40 -5.98 -4.49
C GLY A 266 6.77 -6.96 -5.46
N PRO A 267 6.32 -8.11 -4.95
CA PRO A 267 5.68 -9.14 -5.76
C PRO A 267 4.27 -8.75 -6.18
N ALA A 268 3.81 -9.37 -7.26
CA ALA A 268 2.43 -9.44 -7.68
C ALA A 268 2.13 -10.86 -8.14
N THR A 269 1.05 -11.46 -7.66
CA THR A 269 0.75 -12.88 -7.91
C THR A 269 -0.66 -13.05 -8.46
N GLU A 270 -0.76 -13.68 -9.61
CA GLU A 270 -2.03 -14.21 -10.13
C GLU A 270 -2.31 -15.55 -9.46
N VAL A 271 -3.47 -15.67 -8.80
CA VAL A 271 -3.83 -16.85 -8.01
C VAL A 271 -4.69 -17.81 -8.83
N PHE A 272 -5.78 -17.31 -9.39
CA PHE A 272 -6.67 -18.07 -10.28
C PHE A 272 -7.54 -17.13 -11.13
N THR A 273 -8.13 -17.70 -12.18
CA THR A 273 -9.14 -17.06 -13.02
C THR A 273 -10.47 -17.78 -12.88
N GLY A 274 -11.57 -17.09 -13.17
CA GLY A 274 -12.90 -17.67 -13.10
C GLY A 274 -13.96 -16.88 -13.87
N THR A 275 -15.18 -17.40 -13.82
CA THR A 275 -16.36 -16.74 -14.37
C THR A 275 -17.32 -16.39 -13.23
N TRP A 276 -17.71 -15.14 -13.15
CA TRP A 276 -18.76 -14.66 -12.26
C TRP A 276 -20.09 -14.64 -13.03
N GLU A 277 -21.07 -15.38 -12.51
CA GLU A 277 -22.46 -15.36 -12.98
C GLU A 277 -23.25 -14.44 -12.03
N ALA A 278 -23.82 -13.37 -12.57
CA ALA A 278 -24.61 -12.40 -11.79
C ALA A 278 -26.02 -12.95 -11.51
#